data_09bc6ce9d962bee4866712c0f2c45524
#
_entry.id   09bc6ce9d962bee4866712c0f2c45524
#
_cell.length_a   1.000
_cell.length_b   1.000
_cell.length_c   1.000
_cell.angle_alpha   90.00
_cell.angle_beta   90.00
_cell.angle_gamma   90.00
#
_symmetry.space_group_name_H-M   'P 1'
#
loop_
_entity.id
_entity.type
_entity.pdbx_description
1 polymer ?
#
loop_
_entity_poly.entity_id
_entity_poly.type
_entity_poly.pdbx_seq_one_letter_code
_entity_poly.pdbx_strand_id
1 'polypeptide(L)'
;MNLSANAQATLLLTSDFSRAAASEHKPLSNSEWGKFALWLKHQRISPAELLVPQPQEKLTGWSDPRISQERILGLLARGHSLALAVDKWQRAGLWIITRGDADYPVRLKNRLRTDAPPVLFGCGNKALLQAEGMAIVGSRDAPTDDLRYTQQLAAKLAQQGICVISGGARGIDECAMASALEAGGTAVGVLADSLLKTSTLVKWREGLIAGNLVLISPFYPEVRFTVGNAMARNKYIYCLAESAMVV
;
A
#
# COMPACT_ATOMS: atom_id res chain seq x y z
N MET A 1 -3.39 -8.95 -15.83
CA MET A 1 -2.56 -9.74 -14.86
C MET A 1 -3.53 -10.48 -13.95
N ASN A 2 -3.50 -11.82 -13.94
CA ASN A 2 -4.40 -12.57 -13.06
C ASN A 2 -3.84 -12.53 -11.62
N LEU A 3 -4.68 -12.12 -10.67
CA LEU A 3 -4.35 -12.23 -9.25
C LEU A 3 -4.22 -13.71 -8.87
N SER A 4 -3.20 -14.04 -8.08
CA SER A 4 -3.11 -15.38 -7.50
C SER A 4 -4.30 -15.66 -6.57
N ALA A 5 -4.69 -16.90 -6.39
CA ALA A 5 -5.77 -17.27 -5.47
C ALA A 5 -5.46 -16.84 -4.03
N ASN A 6 -4.18 -16.85 -3.62
CA ASN A 6 -3.75 -16.30 -2.33
C ASN A 6 -4.02 -14.79 -2.22
N ALA A 7 -3.72 -14.03 -3.29
CA ALA A 7 -4.00 -12.59 -3.32
C ALA A 7 -5.49 -12.30 -3.29
N GLN A 8 -6.30 -13.09 -4.02
CA GLN A 8 -7.77 -12.96 -3.99
C GLN A 8 -8.34 -13.17 -2.58
N ALA A 9 -7.95 -14.26 -1.90
CA ALA A 9 -8.39 -14.54 -0.54
C ALA A 9 -7.94 -13.43 0.43
N THR A 10 -6.68 -12.96 0.31
CA THR A 10 -6.15 -11.88 1.15
C THR A 10 -6.95 -10.60 0.96
N LEU A 11 -7.24 -10.21 -0.29
CA LEU A 11 -8.07 -9.04 -0.60
C LEU A 11 -9.48 -9.15 -0.03
N LEU A 12 -10.13 -10.29 -0.24
CA LEU A 12 -11.48 -10.55 0.31
C LEU A 12 -11.52 -10.33 1.82
N LEU A 13 -10.50 -10.77 2.52
CA LEU A 13 -10.48 -10.71 3.98
C LEU A 13 -10.04 -9.34 4.54
N THR A 14 -9.24 -8.57 3.79
CA THR A 14 -8.55 -7.40 4.34
C THR A 14 -8.85 -6.07 3.67
N SER A 15 -9.61 -6.06 2.57
CA SER A 15 -9.85 -4.83 1.80
C SER A 15 -11.33 -4.50 1.62
N ASP A 16 -11.60 -3.20 1.47
CA ASP A 16 -12.88 -2.70 0.98
C ASP A 16 -12.87 -2.68 -0.57
N PHE A 17 -14.05 -2.80 -1.19
CA PHE A 17 -14.20 -2.79 -2.65
C PHE A 17 -15.17 -1.74 -3.16
N SER A 18 -15.92 -1.10 -2.29
CA SER A 18 -16.92 -0.10 -2.65
C SER A 18 -17.07 0.96 -1.58
N ARG A 19 -17.37 2.20 -2.02
CA ARG A 19 -17.77 3.29 -1.12
C ARG A 19 -19.20 3.14 -0.60
N ALA A 20 -20.07 2.50 -1.37
CA ALA A 20 -21.51 2.52 -1.17
C ALA A 20 -22.04 1.38 -0.30
N ALA A 21 -21.31 0.29 -0.24
CA ALA A 21 -21.72 -0.85 0.59
C ALA A 21 -20.96 -0.76 1.92
N ALA A 22 -21.61 -0.30 2.97
CA ALA A 22 -21.22 -0.72 4.30
C ALA A 22 -21.27 -2.26 4.26
N SER A 23 -20.11 -2.89 4.14
CA SER A 23 -20.02 -4.34 4.23
C SER A 23 -20.62 -4.74 5.57
N GLU A 24 -21.54 -5.69 5.58
CA GLU A 24 -22.10 -6.25 6.82
C GLU A 24 -20.98 -6.71 7.76
N HIS A 25 -19.84 -7.09 7.17
CA HIS A 25 -18.64 -7.52 7.88
C HIS A 25 -17.47 -6.58 7.58
N LYS A 26 -16.90 -6.01 8.64
CA LYS A 26 -15.69 -5.17 8.55
C LYS A 26 -14.48 -6.01 8.12
N PRO A 27 -13.68 -5.56 7.12
CA PRO A 27 -12.41 -6.19 6.78
C PRO A 27 -11.48 -6.37 7.99
N LEU A 28 -10.63 -7.39 7.94
CA LEU A 28 -9.64 -7.64 8.98
C LEU A 28 -8.60 -6.52 8.97
N SER A 29 -8.28 -5.98 10.14
CA SER A 29 -7.14 -5.07 10.31
C SER A 29 -5.81 -5.80 10.10
N ASN A 30 -4.71 -5.06 9.95
CA ASN A 30 -3.38 -5.65 9.76
C ASN A 30 -3.03 -6.66 10.86
N SER A 31 -3.29 -6.32 12.13
CA SER A 31 -3.02 -7.19 13.27
C SER A 31 -3.96 -8.40 13.32
N GLU A 32 -5.25 -8.23 13.00
CA GLU A 32 -6.22 -9.33 12.91
C GLU A 32 -5.82 -10.29 11.78
N TRP A 33 -5.48 -9.76 10.60
CA TRP A 33 -4.97 -10.58 9.50
C TRP A 33 -3.67 -11.29 9.89
N GLY A 34 -2.73 -10.60 10.52
CA GLY A 34 -1.47 -11.20 10.97
C GLY A 34 -1.69 -12.39 11.89
N LYS A 35 -2.63 -12.28 12.85
CA LYS A 35 -3.03 -13.37 13.74
C LYS A 35 -3.66 -14.53 12.98
N PHE A 36 -4.62 -14.25 12.12
CA PHE A 36 -5.32 -15.26 11.33
C PHE A 36 -4.38 -15.97 10.34
N ALA A 37 -3.54 -15.23 9.64
CA ALA A 37 -2.55 -15.79 8.72
C ALA A 37 -1.51 -16.67 9.42
N LEU A 38 -1.12 -16.34 10.66
CA LEU A 38 -0.23 -17.17 11.46
C LEU A 38 -0.91 -18.50 11.85
N TRP A 39 -2.19 -18.45 12.24
CA TRP A 39 -2.96 -19.65 12.50
C TRP A 39 -3.10 -20.53 11.27
N LEU A 40 -3.47 -19.97 10.10
CA LEU A 40 -3.52 -20.70 8.84
C LEU A 40 -2.18 -21.40 8.55
N LYS A 41 -1.07 -20.70 8.73
CA LYS A 41 0.27 -21.26 8.56
C LYS A 41 0.52 -22.46 9.48
N HIS A 42 0.11 -22.38 10.76
CA HIS A 42 0.25 -23.50 11.70
C HIS A 42 -0.60 -24.70 11.29
N GLN A 43 -1.77 -24.45 10.74
CA GLN A 43 -2.64 -25.52 10.17
C GLN A 43 -2.17 -26.02 8.80
N ARG A 44 -1.11 -25.41 8.22
CA ARG A 44 -0.61 -25.70 6.86
C ARG A 44 -1.66 -25.40 5.78
N ILE A 45 -2.54 -24.45 6.02
CA ILE A 45 -3.57 -23.98 5.09
C ILE A 45 -3.09 -22.70 4.44
N SER A 46 -3.10 -22.64 3.12
CA SER A 46 -2.87 -21.39 2.37
C SER A 46 -4.14 -20.55 2.33
N PRO A 47 -4.06 -19.21 2.21
CA PRO A 47 -5.25 -18.38 2.03
C PRO A 47 -6.12 -18.81 0.82
N ALA A 48 -5.49 -19.30 -0.26
CA ALA A 48 -6.19 -19.80 -1.44
C ALA A 48 -7.15 -20.96 -1.15
N GLU A 49 -6.82 -21.80 -0.17
CA GLU A 49 -7.66 -22.94 0.21
C GLU A 49 -8.96 -22.54 0.91
N LEU A 50 -9.11 -21.27 1.29
CA LEU A 50 -10.37 -20.71 1.79
C LEU A 50 -11.35 -20.36 0.66
N LEU A 51 -10.93 -20.41 -0.62
CA LEU A 51 -11.78 -20.11 -1.79
C LEU A 51 -12.51 -21.36 -2.32
N VAL A 52 -12.72 -22.35 -1.49
CA VAL A 52 -13.49 -23.55 -1.81
C VAL A 52 -14.99 -23.35 -1.52
N PRO A 53 -15.90 -24.19 -2.06
CA PRO A 53 -17.34 -24.08 -1.82
C PRO A 53 -17.75 -24.18 -0.34
N GLN A 54 -16.97 -24.89 0.48
CA GLN A 54 -17.25 -25.10 1.91
C GLN A 54 -16.04 -24.67 2.78
N PRO A 55 -15.73 -23.35 2.83
CA PRO A 55 -14.55 -22.86 3.57
C PRO A 55 -14.64 -23.07 5.09
N GLN A 56 -15.85 -23.29 5.65
CA GLN A 56 -16.06 -23.55 7.06
C GLN A 56 -15.31 -24.81 7.55
N GLU A 57 -15.13 -25.82 6.70
CA GLU A 57 -14.35 -27.02 7.05
C GLU A 57 -12.88 -26.69 7.33
N LYS A 58 -12.32 -25.73 6.58
CA LYS A 58 -10.95 -25.25 6.77
C LYS A 58 -10.78 -24.37 8.02
N LEU A 59 -11.87 -23.90 8.61
CA LEU A 59 -11.87 -23.07 9.81
C LEU A 59 -12.09 -23.89 11.09
N THR A 60 -12.17 -25.21 10.98
CA THR A 60 -12.30 -26.10 12.16
C THR A 60 -11.13 -25.86 13.12
N GLY A 61 -11.45 -25.57 14.40
CA GLY A 61 -10.47 -25.22 15.42
C GLY A 61 -10.07 -23.74 15.46
N TRP A 62 -10.54 -22.89 14.54
CA TRP A 62 -10.39 -21.43 14.67
C TRP A 62 -11.37 -20.89 15.72
N SER A 63 -10.84 -20.19 16.71
CA SER A 63 -11.61 -19.48 17.73
C SER A 63 -10.90 -18.18 18.11
N ASP A 64 -11.58 -17.06 17.87
CA ASP A 64 -11.11 -15.73 18.26
C ASP A 64 -12.32 -14.82 18.54
N PRO A 65 -12.35 -14.10 19.68
CA PRO A 65 -13.50 -13.28 20.06
C PRO A 65 -13.75 -12.07 19.14
N ARG A 66 -12.75 -11.63 18.37
CA ARG A 66 -12.84 -10.48 17.46
C ARG A 66 -12.96 -10.90 15.99
N ILE A 67 -12.56 -12.13 15.67
CA ILE A 67 -12.51 -12.64 14.31
C ILE A 67 -13.34 -13.92 14.26
N SER A 68 -14.68 -13.77 14.25
CA SER A 68 -15.59 -14.91 14.20
C SER A 68 -15.51 -15.63 12.85
N GLN A 69 -15.84 -16.91 12.82
CA GLN A 69 -15.95 -17.68 11.58
C GLN A 69 -16.99 -17.05 10.64
N GLU A 70 -18.12 -16.58 11.16
CA GLU A 70 -19.17 -15.89 10.41
C GLU A 70 -18.60 -14.66 9.67
N ARG A 71 -17.81 -13.81 10.37
CA ARG A 71 -17.16 -12.66 9.77
C ARG A 71 -16.21 -13.08 8.64
N ILE A 72 -15.42 -14.13 8.82
CA ILE A 72 -14.52 -14.66 7.78
C ILE A 72 -15.32 -15.12 6.57
N LEU A 73 -16.36 -15.92 6.78
CA LEU A 73 -17.20 -16.46 5.70
C LEU A 73 -17.90 -15.35 4.93
N GLY A 74 -18.48 -14.36 5.63
CA GLY A 74 -19.11 -13.20 5.00
C GLY A 74 -18.13 -12.37 4.18
N LEU A 75 -16.90 -12.21 4.64
CA LEU A 75 -15.84 -11.53 3.88
C LEU A 75 -15.45 -12.33 2.63
N LEU A 76 -15.32 -13.64 2.70
CA LEU A 76 -15.01 -14.51 1.55
C LEU A 76 -16.13 -14.54 0.49
N ALA A 77 -17.36 -14.34 0.87
CA ALA A 77 -18.50 -14.32 -0.04
C ALA A 77 -18.55 -13.12 -1.01
N ARG A 78 -17.65 -12.13 -0.85
CA ARG A 78 -17.61 -10.88 -1.65
C ARG A 78 -16.94 -11.03 -3.03
N GLY A 79 -16.82 -12.24 -3.57
CA GLY A 79 -16.06 -12.53 -4.80
C GLY A 79 -16.47 -11.68 -6.01
N HIS A 80 -17.79 -11.45 -6.21
CA HIS A 80 -18.27 -10.61 -7.30
C HIS A 80 -17.82 -9.15 -7.16
N SER A 81 -17.92 -8.57 -5.97
CA SER A 81 -17.46 -7.20 -5.71
C SER A 81 -15.95 -7.07 -5.90
N LEU A 82 -15.16 -8.08 -5.50
CA LEU A 82 -13.73 -8.14 -5.75
C LEU A 82 -13.43 -8.14 -7.25
N ALA A 83 -14.10 -8.96 -8.03
CA ALA A 83 -13.87 -9.08 -9.47
C ALA A 83 -14.07 -7.74 -10.18
N LEU A 84 -15.17 -7.04 -9.89
CA LEU A 84 -15.47 -5.72 -10.44
C LEU A 84 -14.43 -4.66 -10.04
N ALA A 85 -14.03 -4.66 -8.77
CA ALA A 85 -13.03 -3.72 -8.27
C ALA A 85 -11.66 -3.96 -8.92
N VAL A 86 -11.21 -5.20 -8.99
CA VAL A 86 -9.92 -5.56 -9.60
C VAL A 86 -9.89 -5.21 -11.08
N ASP A 87 -10.93 -5.52 -11.86
CA ASP A 87 -11.04 -5.14 -13.26
C ASP A 87 -10.89 -3.62 -13.44
N LYS A 88 -11.60 -2.83 -12.64
CA LYS A 88 -11.51 -1.37 -12.65
C LYS A 88 -10.08 -0.87 -12.36
N TRP A 89 -9.43 -1.41 -11.33
CA TRP A 89 -8.09 -0.97 -10.93
C TRP A 89 -7.04 -1.36 -11.97
N GLN A 90 -7.14 -2.57 -12.53
CA GLN A 90 -6.22 -3.02 -13.58
C GLN A 90 -6.35 -2.19 -14.87
N ARG A 91 -7.57 -1.83 -15.29
CA ARG A 91 -7.79 -0.91 -16.43
C ARG A 91 -7.19 0.46 -16.18
N ALA A 92 -7.11 0.90 -14.94
CA ALA A 92 -6.45 2.14 -14.54
C ALA A 92 -4.92 2.01 -14.37
N GLY A 93 -4.33 0.85 -14.72
CA GLY A 93 -2.89 0.62 -14.61
C GLY A 93 -2.40 0.33 -13.17
N LEU A 94 -3.32 0.09 -12.24
CA LEU A 94 -2.92 -0.29 -10.89
C LEU A 94 -2.57 -1.78 -10.81
N TRP A 95 -1.51 -2.06 -10.07
CA TRP A 95 -1.14 -3.41 -9.67
C TRP A 95 -1.42 -3.63 -8.17
N ILE A 96 -1.49 -4.88 -7.78
CA ILE A 96 -1.77 -5.31 -6.42
C ILE A 96 -0.69 -6.32 -6.04
N ILE A 97 -0.10 -6.15 -4.88
CA ILE A 97 0.83 -7.11 -4.27
C ILE A 97 0.40 -7.41 -2.85
N THR A 98 0.58 -8.63 -2.43
CA THR A 98 0.31 -9.08 -1.07
C THR A 98 1.60 -9.39 -0.33
N ARG A 99 1.53 -9.44 0.99
CA ARG A 99 2.68 -9.77 1.84
C ARG A 99 3.32 -11.13 1.52
N GLY A 100 2.62 -12.01 0.80
CA GLY A 100 3.12 -13.31 0.34
C GLY A 100 3.88 -13.26 -0.98
N ASP A 101 3.77 -12.17 -1.73
CA ASP A 101 4.40 -12.04 -3.04
C ASP A 101 5.88 -11.65 -2.93
N ALA A 102 6.69 -12.08 -3.91
CA ALA A 102 8.13 -11.80 -3.95
C ALA A 102 8.45 -10.31 -4.10
N ASP A 103 7.59 -9.57 -4.80
CA ASP A 103 7.73 -8.11 -5.02
C ASP A 103 7.40 -7.27 -3.77
N TYR A 104 6.88 -7.90 -2.70
CA TYR A 104 6.51 -7.16 -1.50
C TYR A 104 7.74 -6.57 -0.81
N PRO A 105 7.72 -5.28 -0.37
CA PRO A 105 8.87 -4.63 0.23
C PRO A 105 9.39 -5.37 1.47
N VAL A 106 10.61 -5.89 1.37
CA VAL A 106 11.23 -6.69 2.45
C VAL A 106 11.38 -5.86 3.73
N ARG A 107 11.71 -4.56 3.61
CA ARG A 107 11.82 -3.65 4.75
C ARG A 107 10.49 -3.51 5.51
N LEU A 108 9.36 -3.32 4.81
CA LEU A 108 8.05 -3.27 5.46
C LEU A 108 7.75 -4.56 6.20
N LYS A 109 8.02 -5.71 5.56
CA LYS A 109 7.78 -7.03 6.14
C LYS A 109 8.59 -7.25 7.42
N ASN A 110 9.88 -6.89 7.38
CA ASN A 110 10.80 -7.13 8.50
C ASN A 110 10.60 -6.15 9.66
N ARG A 111 10.35 -4.87 9.36
CA ARG A 111 10.22 -3.83 10.40
C ARG A 111 8.84 -3.84 11.06
N LEU A 112 7.78 -4.12 10.31
CA LEU A 112 6.40 -4.11 10.84
C LEU A 112 5.88 -5.50 11.23
N ARG A 113 6.50 -6.57 10.78
CA ARG A 113 6.09 -7.95 11.10
C ARG A 113 4.58 -8.17 10.87
N THR A 114 3.82 -8.48 11.93
CA THR A 114 2.36 -8.70 11.87
C THR A 114 1.57 -7.45 11.47
N ASP A 115 2.12 -6.25 11.73
CA ASP A 115 1.47 -4.98 11.39
C ASP A 115 1.76 -4.49 9.96
N ALA A 116 2.59 -5.23 9.21
CA ALA A 116 2.79 -4.95 7.80
C ALA A 116 1.46 -5.07 7.03
N PRO A 117 1.15 -4.12 6.14
CA PRO A 117 -0.11 -4.16 5.40
C PRO A 117 -0.21 -5.47 4.61
N PRO A 118 -1.34 -6.21 4.71
CA PRO A 118 -1.51 -7.47 4.00
C PRO A 118 -1.49 -7.30 2.48
N VAL A 119 -1.90 -6.13 2.02
CA VAL A 119 -2.00 -5.74 0.61
C VAL A 119 -1.42 -4.35 0.41
N LEU A 120 -0.73 -4.16 -0.70
CA LEU A 120 -0.35 -2.86 -1.25
C LEU A 120 -0.91 -2.74 -2.66
N PHE A 121 -1.58 -1.64 -2.90
CA PHE A 121 -1.99 -1.18 -4.21
C PHE A 121 -0.95 -0.21 -4.74
N GLY A 122 -0.67 -0.23 -6.04
CA GLY A 122 0.30 0.71 -6.59
C GLY A 122 0.22 0.87 -8.09
N CYS A 123 0.98 1.83 -8.59
CA CYS A 123 1.26 2.04 -10.02
C CYS A 123 2.71 2.47 -10.21
N GLY A 124 3.25 2.23 -11.39
CA GLY A 124 4.65 2.49 -11.71
C GLY A 124 5.59 1.34 -11.40
N ASN A 125 6.87 1.64 -11.22
CA ASN A 125 7.96 0.67 -11.16
C ASN A 125 8.10 0.03 -9.76
N LYS A 126 7.62 -1.20 -9.61
CA LYS A 126 7.69 -1.96 -8.34
C LYS A 126 9.12 -2.17 -7.81
N ALA A 127 10.12 -2.21 -8.70
CA ALA A 127 11.50 -2.45 -8.27
C ALA A 127 12.01 -1.37 -7.31
N LEU A 128 11.49 -0.14 -7.42
CA LEU A 128 11.82 0.98 -6.52
C LEU A 128 11.43 0.71 -5.06
N LEU A 129 10.52 -0.21 -4.79
CA LEU A 129 10.14 -0.58 -3.42
C LEU A 129 11.26 -1.30 -2.66
N GLN A 130 12.29 -1.78 -3.36
CA GLN A 130 13.48 -2.40 -2.78
C GLN A 130 14.70 -1.48 -2.79
N ALA A 131 14.61 -0.31 -3.46
CA ALA A 131 15.72 0.64 -3.57
C ALA A 131 16.13 1.21 -2.20
N GLU A 132 17.41 1.54 -2.05
CA GLU A 132 17.85 2.35 -0.93
C GLU A 132 17.28 3.76 -1.05
N GLY A 133 16.76 4.30 0.05
CA GLY A 133 16.08 5.56 0.00
C GLY A 133 16.07 6.33 1.31
N MET A 134 15.87 7.63 1.18
CA MET A 134 15.71 8.57 2.29
C MET A 134 14.25 9.07 2.33
N ALA A 135 13.62 8.99 3.49
CA ALA A 135 12.33 9.63 3.71
C ALA A 135 12.50 11.15 3.84
N ILE A 136 11.70 11.92 3.11
CA ILE A 136 11.57 13.36 3.31
C ILE A 136 10.11 13.66 3.56
N VAL A 137 9.80 14.22 4.72
CA VAL A 137 8.44 14.58 5.13
C VAL A 137 8.45 15.93 5.81
N GLY A 138 7.34 16.66 5.74
CA GLY A 138 7.28 17.94 6.41
C GLY A 138 5.94 18.66 6.31
N SER A 139 5.96 19.97 6.53
CA SER A 139 4.79 20.82 6.54
C SER A 139 4.06 20.84 5.19
N ARG A 140 2.72 20.90 5.24
CA ARG A 140 1.88 21.17 4.07
C ARG A 140 1.87 22.64 3.65
N ASP A 141 2.15 23.50 4.58
CA ASP A 141 2.26 24.95 4.43
C ASP A 141 3.68 25.40 4.79
N ALA A 142 4.65 24.88 4.02
CA ALA A 142 6.07 25.13 4.23
C ALA A 142 6.47 26.53 3.73
N PRO A 143 7.32 27.27 4.45
CA PRO A 143 7.96 28.49 3.96
C PRO A 143 8.79 28.24 2.71
N THR A 144 9.04 29.33 1.95
CA THR A 144 9.84 29.26 0.70
C THR A 144 11.25 28.71 0.94
N ASP A 145 11.86 29.04 2.08
CA ASP A 145 13.22 28.59 2.40
C ASP A 145 13.27 27.08 2.68
N ASP A 146 12.27 26.52 3.35
CA ASP A 146 12.14 25.09 3.59
C ASP A 146 11.91 24.33 2.27
N LEU A 147 11.09 24.89 1.37
CA LEU A 147 10.89 24.32 0.02
C LEU A 147 12.18 24.35 -0.77
N ARG A 148 12.96 25.46 -0.73
CA ARG A 148 14.26 25.57 -1.42
C ARG A 148 15.26 24.56 -0.85
N TYR A 149 15.33 24.42 0.46
CA TYR A 149 16.17 23.41 1.10
C TYR A 149 15.78 22.00 0.65
N THR A 150 14.48 21.69 0.64
CA THR A 150 13.95 20.40 0.20
C THR A 150 14.32 20.10 -1.25
N GLN A 151 14.22 21.08 -2.16
CA GLN A 151 14.62 20.95 -3.57
C GLN A 151 16.10 20.59 -3.69
N GLN A 152 16.95 21.33 -3.00
CA GLN A 152 18.40 21.10 -3.03
C GLN A 152 18.77 19.72 -2.47
N LEU A 153 18.14 19.31 -1.36
CA LEU A 153 18.37 18.00 -0.75
C LEU A 153 17.93 16.89 -1.70
N ALA A 154 16.73 16.97 -2.27
CA ALA A 154 16.19 15.95 -3.16
C ALA A 154 17.03 15.81 -4.45
N ALA A 155 17.48 16.94 -5.03
CA ALA A 155 18.37 16.93 -6.19
C ALA A 155 19.73 16.28 -5.86
N LYS A 156 20.30 16.56 -4.67
CA LYS A 156 21.55 15.94 -4.22
C LYS A 156 21.40 14.43 -4.02
N LEU A 157 20.27 13.97 -3.44
CA LEU A 157 19.98 12.53 -3.29
C LEU A 157 19.87 11.86 -4.66
N ALA A 158 19.17 12.50 -5.62
CA ALA A 158 19.05 12.00 -6.99
C ALA A 158 20.43 11.80 -7.65
N GLN A 159 21.36 12.77 -7.51
CA GLN A 159 22.74 12.67 -8.02
C GLN A 159 23.52 11.52 -7.38
N GLN A 160 23.18 11.14 -6.17
CA GLN A 160 23.80 10.01 -5.44
C GLN A 160 23.12 8.67 -5.71
N GLY A 161 22.08 8.63 -6.54
CA GLY A 161 21.28 7.42 -6.79
C GLY A 161 20.40 6.98 -5.62
N ILE A 162 20.19 7.87 -4.64
CA ILE A 162 19.36 7.59 -3.45
C ILE A 162 17.90 7.95 -3.77
N CYS A 163 17.01 6.99 -3.58
CA CYS A 163 15.58 7.17 -3.84
C CYS A 163 14.92 8.07 -2.78
N VAL A 164 14.12 9.04 -3.20
CA VAL A 164 13.30 9.85 -2.29
C VAL A 164 12.00 9.11 -1.97
N ILE A 165 11.71 8.91 -0.68
CA ILE A 165 10.50 8.25 -0.19
C ILE A 165 9.67 9.28 0.56
N SER A 166 8.42 9.51 0.11
CA SER A 166 7.59 10.54 0.73
C SER A 166 6.10 10.22 0.64
N GLY A 167 5.26 11.11 1.15
CA GLY A 167 3.83 10.88 1.21
C GLY A 167 3.01 11.50 0.10
N GLY A 168 3.62 12.28 -0.78
CA GLY A 168 2.94 12.96 -1.88
C GLY A 168 1.91 14.01 -1.45
N ALA A 169 1.92 14.44 -0.19
CA ALA A 169 1.07 15.52 0.31
C ALA A 169 1.58 16.88 -0.19
N ARG A 170 0.70 17.88 -0.28
CA ARG A 170 1.10 19.25 -0.60
C ARG A 170 2.25 19.72 0.32
N GLY A 171 3.12 20.59 -0.17
CA GLY A 171 4.25 21.14 0.57
C GLY A 171 5.51 20.29 0.44
N ILE A 172 6.17 19.98 1.55
CA ILE A 172 7.47 19.31 1.56
C ILE A 172 7.45 17.96 0.83
N ASP A 173 6.45 17.13 1.08
CA ASP A 173 6.37 15.79 0.48
C ASP A 173 6.35 15.85 -1.05
N GLU A 174 5.48 16.68 -1.60
CA GLU A 174 5.34 16.87 -3.05
C GLU A 174 6.59 17.51 -3.65
N CYS A 175 7.13 18.53 -3.01
CA CYS A 175 8.35 19.21 -3.41
C CYS A 175 9.54 18.22 -3.50
N ALA A 176 9.72 17.38 -2.47
CA ALA A 176 10.79 16.40 -2.43
C ALA A 176 10.72 15.39 -3.58
N MET A 177 9.52 14.84 -3.83
CA MET A 177 9.32 13.86 -4.91
C MET A 177 9.51 14.50 -6.29
N ALA A 178 8.92 15.69 -6.53
CA ALA A 178 9.03 16.38 -7.80
C ALA A 178 10.49 16.74 -8.12
N SER A 179 11.21 17.33 -7.18
CA SER A 179 12.60 17.74 -7.37
C SER A 179 13.56 16.56 -7.57
N ALA A 180 13.31 15.41 -6.92
CA ALA A 180 14.07 14.20 -7.19
C ALA A 180 13.89 13.72 -8.64
N LEU A 181 12.64 13.71 -9.14
CA LEU A 181 12.33 13.30 -10.52
C LEU A 181 12.88 14.29 -11.54
N GLU A 182 12.76 15.61 -11.32
CA GLU A 182 13.32 16.67 -12.16
C GLU A 182 14.84 16.58 -12.28
N ALA A 183 15.52 16.15 -11.21
CA ALA A 183 16.95 15.89 -11.21
C ALA A 183 17.37 14.54 -11.79
N GLY A 184 16.43 13.79 -12.42
CA GLY A 184 16.70 12.47 -13.02
C GLY A 184 16.81 11.32 -12.02
N GLY A 185 16.47 11.55 -10.76
CA GLY A 185 16.45 10.53 -9.70
C GLY A 185 15.14 9.73 -9.66
N THR A 186 14.95 9.00 -8.57
CA THR A 186 13.78 8.12 -8.37
C THR A 186 12.99 8.49 -7.12
N ALA A 187 11.68 8.20 -7.12
CA ALA A 187 10.82 8.46 -5.98
C ALA A 187 9.82 7.34 -5.68
N VAL A 188 9.52 7.16 -4.41
CA VAL A 188 8.44 6.31 -3.89
C VAL A 188 7.43 7.20 -3.17
N GLY A 189 6.21 7.27 -3.68
CA GLY A 189 5.10 7.97 -3.02
C GLY A 189 4.20 6.99 -2.27
N VAL A 190 4.11 7.13 -0.94
CA VAL A 190 3.18 6.35 -0.12
C VAL A 190 1.95 7.21 0.15
N LEU A 191 0.81 6.86 -0.41
CA LEU A 191 -0.39 7.71 -0.41
C LEU A 191 -1.36 7.36 0.72
N ALA A 192 -2.02 8.39 1.25
CA ALA A 192 -3.04 8.26 2.29
C ALA A 192 -4.47 8.43 1.77
N ASP A 193 -4.60 8.80 0.49
CA ASP A 193 -5.86 9.06 -0.20
C ASP A 193 -5.95 8.27 -1.51
N SER A 194 -6.79 8.71 -2.42
CA SER A 194 -7.10 8.00 -3.65
C SER A 194 -5.88 7.81 -4.56
N LEU A 195 -5.28 6.63 -4.49
CA LEU A 195 -4.24 6.20 -5.43
C LEU A 195 -4.76 6.25 -6.88
N LEU A 196 -6.01 5.82 -7.12
CA LEU A 196 -6.63 5.84 -8.44
C LEU A 196 -6.67 7.24 -9.04
N LYS A 197 -6.99 8.27 -8.23
CA LYS A 197 -6.99 9.66 -8.68
C LYS A 197 -5.57 10.18 -8.87
N THR A 198 -4.67 9.90 -7.92
CA THR A 198 -3.31 10.43 -7.94
C THR A 198 -2.48 9.86 -9.09
N SER A 199 -2.70 8.59 -9.47
CA SER A 199 -2.01 7.96 -10.61
C SER A 199 -2.30 8.61 -11.96
N THR A 200 -3.39 9.38 -12.07
CA THR A 200 -3.77 10.09 -13.31
C THR A 200 -3.34 11.56 -13.35
N LEU A 201 -2.72 12.07 -12.29
CA LEU A 201 -2.27 13.47 -12.25
C LEU A 201 -1.11 13.71 -13.20
N VAL A 202 -1.21 14.80 -13.97
CA VAL A 202 -0.21 15.18 -15.00
C VAL A 202 1.20 15.27 -14.41
N LYS A 203 1.34 15.85 -13.22
CA LYS A 203 2.63 16.03 -12.53
C LYS A 203 3.41 14.74 -12.25
N TRP A 204 2.74 13.58 -12.20
CA TRP A 204 3.39 12.28 -11.95
C TRP A 204 3.56 11.43 -13.20
N ARG A 205 2.94 11.85 -14.32
CA ARG A 205 2.86 11.06 -15.55
C ARG A 205 4.24 10.68 -16.10
N GLU A 206 5.14 11.66 -16.22
CA GLU A 206 6.48 11.43 -16.78
C GLU A 206 7.28 10.44 -15.92
N GLY A 207 7.32 10.64 -14.61
CA GLY A 207 8.01 9.73 -13.69
C GLY A 207 7.45 8.31 -13.73
N LEU A 208 6.12 8.15 -13.84
CA LEU A 208 5.47 6.84 -13.94
C LEU A 208 5.82 6.14 -15.28
N ILE A 209 5.81 6.88 -16.41
CA ILE A 209 6.13 6.34 -17.75
C ILE A 209 7.62 6.00 -17.85
N ALA A 210 8.49 6.89 -17.36
CA ALA A 210 9.95 6.68 -17.36
C ALA A 210 10.41 5.55 -16.40
N GLY A 211 9.52 5.08 -15.52
CA GLY A 211 9.85 4.06 -14.51
C GLY A 211 10.65 4.59 -13.32
N ASN A 212 10.73 5.91 -13.17
CA ASN A 212 11.45 6.58 -12.07
C ASN A 212 10.58 6.86 -10.85
N LEU A 213 9.27 6.56 -10.95
CA LEU A 213 8.30 6.76 -9.89
C LEU A 213 7.51 5.47 -9.62
N VAL A 214 7.24 5.22 -8.36
CA VAL A 214 6.19 4.30 -7.91
C VAL A 214 5.31 5.00 -6.88
N LEU A 215 4.01 4.90 -7.06
CA LEU A 215 3.01 5.34 -6.09
C LEU A 215 2.36 4.10 -5.48
N ILE A 216 2.29 4.06 -4.15
CA ILE A 216 1.65 2.94 -3.42
C ILE A 216 0.67 3.46 -2.37
N SER A 217 -0.29 2.61 -2.02
CA SER A 217 -1.19 2.84 -0.89
C SER A 217 -1.52 1.51 -0.19
N PRO A 218 -1.53 1.46 1.15
CA PRO A 218 -2.04 0.33 1.90
C PRO A 218 -3.57 0.37 2.03
N PHE A 219 -4.21 1.42 1.52
CA PHE A 219 -5.64 1.65 1.61
C PHE A 219 -6.33 1.35 0.27
N TYR A 220 -7.64 1.14 0.33
CA TYR A 220 -8.50 1.04 -0.84
C TYR A 220 -8.21 2.16 -1.87
N PRO A 221 -8.02 1.83 -3.16
CA PRO A 221 -7.53 2.81 -4.15
C PRO A 221 -8.39 4.05 -4.38
N GLU A 222 -9.65 4.03 -3.93
CA GLU A 222 -10.58 5.15 -4.06
C GLU A 222 -10.92 5.78 -2.69
N VAL A 223 -10.15 5.47 -1.65
CA VAL A 223 -10.37 6.05 -0.33
C VAL A 223 -10.26 7.58 -0.37
N ARG A 224 -11.12 8.27 0.38
CA ARG A 224 -10.99 9.71 0.57
C ARG A 224 -9.92 10.01 1.61
N PHE A 225 -9.31 11.18 1.49
CA PHE A 225 -8.40 11.67 2.51
C PHE A 225 -9.07 11.74 3.89
N THR A 226 -8.38 11.21 4.88
CA THR A 226 -8.67 11.42 6.29
C THR A 226 -7.36 11.67 7.04
N VAL A 227 -7.42 12.45 8.13
CA VAL A 227 -6.25 12.66 9.00
C VAL A 227 -5.77 11.32 9.57
N GLY A 228 -6.69 10.43 9.92
CA GLY A 228 -6.35 9.09 10.42
C GLY A 228 -5.54 8.27 9.42
N ASN A 229 -5.93 8.26 8.14
CA ASN A 229 -5.16 7.57 7.09
C ASN A 229 -3.78 8.22 6.89
N ALA A 230 -3.69 9.56 6.93
CA ALA A 230 -2.42 10.25 6.80
C ALA A 230 -1.45 9.88 7.92
N MET A 231 -1.92 9.87 9.15
CA MET A 231 -1.12 9.45 10.32
C MET A 231 -0.74 7.97 10.25
N ALA A 232 -1.69 7.10 9.92
CA ALA A 232 -1.45 5.66 9.81
C ALA A 232 -0.45 5.32 8.69
N ARG A 233 -0.43 6.09 7.58
CA ARG A 233 0.45 5.92 6.45
C ARG A 233 1.91 6.28 6.77
N ASN A 234 2.17 7.26 7.63
CA ASN A 234 3.52 7.77 7.88
C ASN A 234 4.49 6.66 8.33
N LYS A 235 4.04 5.70 9.13
CA LYS A 235 4.88 4.56 9.51
C LYS A 235 5.45 3.78 8.31
N TYR A 236 4.73 3.71 7.20
CA TYR A 236 5.18 3.00 6.01
C TYR A 236 6.27 3.76 5.27
N ILE A 237 6.22 5.11 5.25
CA ILE A 237 7.30 5.95 4.71
C ILE A 237 8.60 5.63 5.46
N TYR A 238 8.58 5.75 6.78
CA TYR A 238 9.76 5.49 7.60
C TYR A 238 10.24 4.03 7.53
N CYS A 239 9.33 3.07 7.41
CA CYS A 239 9.69 1.66 7.31
C CYS A 239 10.27 1.27 5.94
N LEU A 240 10.03 2.04 4.89
CA LEU A 240 10.65 1.83 3.57
C LEU A 240 12.04 2.46 3.47
N ALA A 241 12.29 3.56 4.17
CA ALA A 241 13.52 4.33 4.09
C ALA A 241 14.62 3.80 5.02
N GLU A 242 15.88 4.08 4.67
CA GLU A 242 17.04 3.81 5.55
C GLU A 242 17.22 4.93 6.57
N SER A 243 16.93 6.16 6.19
CA SER A 243 17.02 7.36 7.02
C SER A 243 15.84 8.29 6.73
N ALA A 244 15.63 9.28 7.58
CA ALA A 244 14.54 10.23 7.42
C ALA A 244 15.00 11.66 7.74
N MET A 245 14.51 12.62 6.93
CA MET A 245 14.58 14.05 7.16
C MET A 245 13.16 14.58 7.39
N VAL A 246 13.00 15.36 8.43
CA VAL A 246 11.78 16.12 8.72
C VAL A 246 12.12 17.60 8.53
N VAL A 247 11.37 18.25 7.62
CA VAL A 247 11.55 19.66 7.26
C VAL A 247 10.37 20.49 7.76
#